data_517453eb2b08ec6303819f120a90b618
#
_entry.id   517453eb2b08ec6303819f120a90b618
#
_cell.length_a   1.000
_cell.length_b   1.000
_cell.length_c   1.000
_cell.angle_alpha   90.00
_cell.angle_beta   90.00
_cell.angle_gamma   90.00
#
_symmetry.space_group_name_H-M   'P 1'
#
loop_
_entity.id
_entity.type
_entity.pdbx_description
1 polymer ?
#
loop_
_entity_poly.entity_id
_entity_poly.type
_entity_poly.pdbx_seq_one_letter_code
_entity_poly.pdbx_strand_id
1 'polypeptide(L)'
;ERHTDPVWFGNKVFYISERDYLANLWSYDPSTGQEKQETYLTDFDIKTIDAGPNGIILEQGGYLHLYNPNSGDLEQLEINVNGDFHWARDRWVDVSPNQLTNPQLSPTGQRAIFEFRGEILTFPKENGAGRNITNTSASAERAPVWSPDGDKIAYFSDRSGEYQMIITNQMGTEIIKTISIPDPSFFFRPEWSSDNEHIAFTDTDYNIWIVNTMSGDSKVADTDRFAHPDRTMNPVWSPDGKWIAYPKLMENQFKSIFVYEVASGKKIQITDAMADAISPIWDESGKYLYFLASTDYGLNTGWLDMSSYDHPITRSLYLAVLNEADSSPLLPRSDEEEIKAEETKEVEKSADDKSETIITEAGLMRRIIAIDIPARNYIGLASAPMNQIFFMESIPNEGVQLKKYDLTKRKPDDFLPRVNEVIISQDRKSLLYRSGRTWGITETTGAGKKVGDGALNSISSMKVKVDPMAEWQQIY
;
A
#
# COMPACT_ATOMS: atom_id res chain seq x y z
N GLU A 1 -34.44 6.32 -20.64
CA GLU A 1 -34.11 7.74 -20.85
C GLU A 1 -34.62 8.54 -19.64
N ARG A 2 -33.78 9.39 -19.10
CA ARG A 2 -34.13 10.25 -17.97
C ARG A 2 -34.19 11.70 -18.48
N HIS A 3 -35.29 12.41 -18.13
CA HIS A 3 -35.46 13.81 -18.40
C HIS A 3 -35.75 14.54 -17.09
N THR A 4 -35.01 15.62 -16.83
CA THR A 4 -35.11 16.34 -15.54
C THR A 4 -35.11 17.86 -15.78
N ASP A 5 -35.43 18.60 -14.72
CA ASP A 5 -35.33 20.05 -14.59
C ASP A 5 -35.97 20.84 -15.76
N PRO A 6 -37.28 20.63 -16.07
CA PRO A 6 -37.91 21.39 -17.13
C PRO A 6 -38.10 22.86 -16.76
N VAL A 7 -37.66 23.77 -17.62
CA VAL A 7 -37.82 25.22 -17.48
C VAL A 7 -38.42 25.84 -18.75
N TRP A 8 -39.24 26.87 -18.57
CA TRP A 8 -39.79 27.64 -19.71
C TRP A 8 -38.88 28.80 -20.05
N PHE A 9 -38.55 28.94 -21.35
CA PHE A 9 -37.94 30.14 -21.88
C PHE A 9 -38.62 30.50 -23.22
N GLY A 10 -39.23 31.66 -23.28
CA GLY A 10 -40.07 32.05 -24.42
C GLY A 10 -41.23 31.07 -24.60
N ASN A 11 -41.35 30.48 -25.80
CA ASN A 11 -42.42 29.56 -26.16
C ASN A 11 -41.99 28.07 -26.10
N LYS A 12 -40.81 27.79 -25.55
CA LYS A 12 -40.25 26.45 -25.51
C LYS A 12 -40.00 26.00 -24.07
N VAL A 13 -40.05 24.69 -23.86
CA VAL A 13 -39.59 24.03 -22.65
C VAL A 13 -38.18 23.52 -22.89
N PHE A 14 -37.26 23.90 -22.02
CA PHE A 14 -35.90 23.36 -21.98
C PHE A 14 -35.77 22.38 -20.84
N TYR A 15 -35.02 21.32 -21.02
CA TYR A 15 -34.85 20.27 -20.02
C TYR A 15 -33.52 19.52 -20.22
N ILE A 16 -33.06 18.83 -19.20
CA ILE A 16 -31.89 17.98 -19.26
C ILE A 16 -32.30 16.59 -19.74
N SER A 17 -31.52 15.98 -20.67
CA SER A 17 -31.77 14.64 -21.16
C SER A 17 -30.48 13.85 -21.36
N GLU A 18 -30.48 12.58 -20.89
CA GLU A 18 -29.39 11.63 -21.02
C GLU A 18 -29.49 10.73 -22.27
N ARG A 19 -30.16 11.18 -23.32
CA ARG A 19 -30.41 10.38 -24.56
C ARG A 19 -29.12 9.89 -25.23
N ASP A 20 -28.07 10.71 -25.18
CA ASP A 20 -26.76 10.45 -25.80
C ASP A 20 -25.69 10.15 -24.78
N TYR A 21 -25.98 9.37 -23.75
CA TYR A 21 -25.14 8.98 -22.62
C TYR A 21 -24.80 10.10 -21.63
N LEU A 22 -24.50 11.31 -22.10
CA LEU A 22 -24.26 12.47 -21.25
C LEU A 22 -25.50 13.36 -21.19
N ALA A 23 -25.77 13.87 -20.00
CA ALA A 23 -26.89 14.78 -19.77
C ALA A 23 -26.61 16.15 -20.42
N ASN A 24 -27.29 16.41 -21.50
CA ASN A 24 -27.23 17.66 -22.30
C ASN A 24 -28.53 18.44 -22.23
N LEU A 25 -28.49 19.73 -22.65
CA LEU A 25 -29.65 20.59 -22.73
C LEU A 25 -30.45 20.27 -24.02
N TRP A 26 -31.74 20.07 -23.84
CA TRP A 26 -32.71 19.85 -24.94
C TRP A 26 -33.84 20.85 -24.85
N SER A 27 -34.48 21.13 -25.96
CA SER A 27 -35.68 21.95 -26.04
C SER A 27 -36.86 21.20 -26.69
N TYR A 28 -38.07 21.53 -26.26
CA TYR A 28 -39.33 21.07 -26.82
C TYR A 28 -40.20 22.28 -27.17
N ASP A 29 -40.69 22.32 -28.38
CA ASP A 29 -41.65 23.32 -28.84
C ASP A 29 -43.07 22.75 -28.81
N PRO A 30 -43.94 23.17 -27.88
CA PRO A 30 -45.29 22.64 -27.75
C PRO A 30 -46.20 22.95 -28.94
N SER A 31 -45.90 23.98 -29.74
CA SER A 31 -46.68 24.37 -30.90
C SER A 31 -46.47 23.47 -32.12
N THR A 32 -45.27 22.94 -32.26
CA THR A 32 -44.86 22.09 -33.38
C THR A 32 -44.65 20.63 -32.99
N GLY A 33 -44.48 20.35 -31.70
CA GLY A 33 -44.13 19.05 -31.18
C GLY A 33 -42.66 18.66 -31.44
N GLN A 34 -41.83 19.60 -31.87
CA GLN A 34 -40.42 19.32 -32.19
C GLN A 34 -39.56 19.36 -30.96
N GLU A 35 -38.64 18.39 -30.86
CA GLU A 35 -37.54 18.35 -29.91
C GLU A 35 -36.23 18.65 -30.61
N LYS A 36 -35.31 19.29 -29.88
CA LYS A 36 -33.99 19.63 -30.40
C LYS A 36 -32.96 19.54 -29.28
N GLN A 37 -31.81 18.93 -29.57
CA GLN A 37 -30.64 19.04 -28.71
C GLN A 37 -30.01 20.41 -28.88
N GLU A 38 -29.76 21.08 -27.78
CA GLU A 38 -29.26 22.47 -27.78
C GLU A 38 -27.77 22.53 -27.43
N THR A 39 -27.25 21.59 -26.59
CA THR A 39 -25.84 21.50 -26.25
C THR A 39 -25.27 20.13 -26.59
N TYR A 40 -23.95 20.06 -26.86
CA TYR A 40 -23.22 18.85 -27.23
C TYR A 40 -21.95 18.72 -26.38
N LEU A 41 -22.15 18.77 -25.06
CA LEU A 41 -21.07 18.63 -24.08
C LEU A 41 -20.64 17.18 -24.00
N THR A 42 -19.32 16.94 -23.85
CA THR A 42 -18.72 15.61 -23.91
C THR A 42 -17.95 15.24 -22.66
N ASP A 43 -17.69 16.20 -21.76
CA ASP A 43 -16.80 15.99 -20.60
C ASP A 43 -17.57 15.64 -19.33
N PHE A 44 -18.65 16.38 -19.02
CA PHE A 44 -19.46 16.21 -17.82
C PHE A 44 -20.94 16.39 -18.10
N ASP A 45 -21.77 15.75 -17.27
CA ASP A 45 -23.23 15.96 -17.28
C ASP A 45 -23.62 17.37 -16.84
N ILE A 46 -24.66 17.90 -17.45
CA ILE A 46 -25.37 19.06 -16.87
C ILE A 46 -26.09 18.58 -15.62
N LYS A 47 -25.82 19.24 -14.50
CA LYS A 47 -26.36 18.90 -13.17
C LYS A 47 -27.73 19.49 -12.94
N THR A 48 -27.90 20.74 -13.28
CA THR A 48 -29.14 21.50 -13.08
C THR A 48 -29.23 22.67 -14.09
N ILE A 49 -30.45 23.11 -14.35
CA ILE A 49 -30.72 24.31 -15.18
C ILE A 49 -31.75 25.19 -14.52
N ASP A 50 -31.70 26.49 -14.82
CA ASP A 50 -32.76 27.46 -14.51
C ASP A 50 -32.86 28.51 -15.61
N ALA A 51 -34.05 29.07 -15.77
CA ALA A 51 -34.31 30.08 -16.79
C ALA A 51 -34.36 31.49 -16.20
N GLY A 52 -33.57 32.38 -16.78
CA GLY A 52 -33.56 33.79 -16.46
C GLY A 52 -34.04 34.64 -17.63
N PRO A 53 -34.13 35.98 -17.52
CA PRO A 53 -34.62 36.86 -18.57
C PRO A 53 -33.73 36.87 -19.83
N ASN A 54 -32.44 36.52 -19.69
CA ASN A 54 -31.47 36.64 -20.78
C ASN A 54 -31.01 35.27 -21.34
N GLY A 55 -31.48 34.16 -20.77
CA GLY A 55 -31.06 32.82 -21.19
C GLY A 55 -31.29 31.76 -20.14
N ILE A 56 -30.69 30.63 -20.34
CA ILE A 56 -30.74 29.50 -19.43
C ILE A 56 -29.37 29.34 -18.78
N ILE A 57 -29.35 29.40 -17.46
CA ILE A 57 -28.13 29.07 -16.70
C ILE A 57 -28.09 27.58 -16.48
N LEU A 58 -26.91 27.00 -16.59
CA LEU A 58 -26.69 25.58 -16.32
C LEU A 58 -25.40 25.37 -15.54
N GLU A 59 -25.39 24.33 -14.72
CA GLU A 59 -24.20 23.85 -14.00
C GLU A 59 -23.64 22.63 -14.73
N GLN A 60 -22.35 22.69 -15.08
CA GLN A 60 -21.63 21.59 -15.71
C GLN A 60 -20.17 21.61 -15.29
N GLY A 61 -19.64 20.47 -14.83
CA GLY A 61 -18.25 20.34 -14.40
C GLY A 61 -17.84 21.27 -13.25
N GLY A 62 -18.80 21.69 -12.39
CA GLY A 62 -18.54 22.62 -11.28
C GLY A 62 -18.54 24.10 -11.70
N TYR A 63 -18.83 24.41 -12.96
CA TYR A 63 -18.93 25.77 -13.48
C TYR A 63 -20.38 26.13 -13.85
N LEU A 64 -20.68 27.43 -13.81
CA LEU A 64 -21.93 27.95 -14.32
C LEU A 64 -21.74 28.44 -15.76
N HIS A 65 -22.68 28.07 -16.63
CA HIS A 65 -22.72 28.49 -18.03
C HIS A 65 -24.02 29.17 -18.30
N LEU A 66 -23.98 30.21 -19.16
CA LEU A 66 -25.16 30.84 -19.68
C LEU A 66 -25.38 30.39 -21.13
N TYR A 67 -26.48 29.70 -21.39
CA TYR A 67 -26.93 29.34 -22.73
C TYR A 67 -27.89 30.38 -23.24
N ASN A 68 -27.64 30.93 -24.42
CA ASN A 68 -28.55 31.87 -25.11
C ASN A 68 -29.41 31.11 -26.14
N PRO A 69 -30.70 30.89 -25.85
CA PRO A 69 -31.58 30.15 -26.78
C PRO A 69 -31.80 30.80 -28.14
N ASN A 70 -31.50 32.10 -28.30
CA ASN A 70 -31.69 32.80 -29.56
C ASN A 70 -30.48 32.62 -30.50
N SER A 71 -29.26 32.63 -29.98
CA SER A 71 -28.03 32.45 -30.77
C SER A 71 -27.53 31.04 -30.77
N GLY A 72 -27.84 30.26 -29.73
CA GLY A 72 -27.28 28.92 -29.50
C GLY A 72 -25.91 28.95 -28.82
N ASP A 73 -25.45 30.13 -28.39
CA ASP A 73 -24.15 30.28 -27.74
C ASP A 73 -24.21 29.79 -26.31
N LEU A 74 -23.14 29.11 -25.86
CA LEU A 74 -22.89 28.67 -24.50
C LEU A 74 -21.63 29.37 -24.00
N GLU A 75 -21.77 30.16 -22.95
CA GLU A 75 -20.66 30.91 -22.33
C GLU A 75 -20.46 30.48 -20.89
N GLN A 76 -19.22 30.13 -20.53
CA GLN A 76 -18.86 29.88 -19.13
C GLN A 76 -18.79 31.21 -18.38
N LEU A 77 -19.50 31.31 -17.26
CA LEU A 77 -19.51 32.51 -16.44
C LEU A 77 -18.32 32.55 -15.51
N GLU A 78 -17.53 33.60 -15.61
CA GLU A 78 -16.47 33.89 -14.64
C GLU A 78 -17.05 34.61 -13.42
N ILE A 79 -17.16 33.92 -12.31
CA ILE A 79 -17.73 34.44 -11.06
C ILE A 79 -16.62 34.73 -10.07
N ASN A 80 -16.34 36.01 -9.84
CA ASN A 80 -15.39 36.46 -8.85
C ASN A 80 -16.11 36.84 -7.54
N VAL A 81 -15.83 36.11 -6.48
CA VAL A 81 -16.34 36.40 -5.15
C VAL A 81 -15.28 37.14 -4.34
N ASN A 82 -15.50 38.44 -4.13
CA ASN A 82 -14.63 39.26 -3.32
C ASN A 82 -15.00 39.11 -1.83
N GLY A 83 -14.13 38.46 -1.07
CA GLY A 83 -14.32 38.24 0.37
C GLY A 83 -13.00 38.01 1.09
N ASP A 84 -12.98 38.28 2.38
CA ASP A 84 -11.86 37.96 3.25
C ASP A 84 -11.99 36.50 3.72
N PHE A 85 -11.61 35.57 2.84
CA PHE A 85 -11.69 34.13 3.09
C PHE A 85 -10.53 33.67 3.99
N HIS A 86 -10.67 33.82 5.29
CA HIS A 86 -9.65 33.41 6.25
C HIS A 86 -9.29 31.93 6.17
N TRP A 87 -10.20 31.08 5.75
CA TRP A 87 -10.01 29.64 5.56
C TRP A 87 -9.18 29.30 4.30
N ALA A 88 -9.08 30.22 3.32
CA ALA A 88 -8.26 30.07 2.13
C ALA A 88 -6.79 30.58 2.31
N ARG A 89 -6.49 31.17 3.47
CA ARG A 89 -5.14 31.67 3.76
C ARG A 89 -4.21 30.54 4.17
N ASP A 90 -2.93 30.72 3.85
CA ASP A 90 -1.86 29.86 4.36
C ASP A 90 -1.96 29.69 5.88
N ARG A 91 -1.82 28.47 6.34
CA ARG A 91 -1.85 28.17 7.77
C ARG A 91 -0.96 26.99 8.14
N TRP A 92 -0.58 26.97 9.42
CA TRP A 92 0.12 25.83 9.99
C TRP A 92 -0.88 24.86 10.58
N VAL A 93 -0.76 23.58 10.19
CA VAL A 93 -1.62 22.48 10.67
C VAL A 93 -0.78 21.55 11.54
N ASP A 94 -1.28 21.23 12.73
CA ASP A 94 -0.61 20.28 13.63
C ASP A 94 -0.66 18.85 13.06
N VAL A 95 0.46 18.15 13.13
CA VAL A 95 0.52 16.75 12.71
C VAL A 95 -0.15 15.87 13.75
N SER A 96 -1.20 15.16 13.33
CA SER A 96 -1.93 14.22 14.19
C SER A 96 -1.43 12.79 13.97
N PRO A 97 -1.05 12.06 15.04
CA PRO A 97 -0.61 10.66 14.93
C PRO A 97 -1.62 9.73 14.24
N ASN A 98 -2.93 10.04 14.31
CA ASN A 98 -3.98 9.26 13.68
C ASN A 98 -4.10 9.46 12.17
N GLN A 99 -3.53 10.55 11.64
CA GLN A 99 -3.58 10.92 10.22
C GLN A 99 -2.30 10.54 9.49
N LEU A 100 -1.31 10.00 10.20
CA LEU A 100 -0.10 9.46 9.59
C LEU A 100 -0.42 8.12 8.92
N THR A 101 -0.09 8.00 7.64
CA THR A 101 -0.32 6.82 6.81
C THR A 101 0.98 6.36 6.16
N ASN A 102 0.95 5.18 5.53
CA ASN A 102 2.08 4.58 4.83
C ASN A 102 3.41 4.62 5.62
N PRO A 103 3.42 4.08 6.87
CA PRO A 103 4.60 4.09 7.69
C PRO A 103 5.71 3.23 7.11
N GLN A 104 6.95 3.74 7.20
CA GLN A 104 8.15 2.95 6.92
C GLN A 104 9.24 3.29 7.92
N LEU A 105 10.23 2.43 8.04
CA LEU A 105 11.35 2.59 8.96
C LEU A 105 12.66 2.66 8.18
N SER A 106 13.55 3.58 8.57
CA SER A 106 14.90 3.61 7.99
C SER A 106 15.64 2.30 8.21
N PRO A 107 16.62 1.93 7.36
CA PRO A 107 17.24 0.60 7.38
C PRO A 107 17.79 0.16 8.74
N THR A 108 18.26 1.10 9.56
CA THR A 108 18.79 0.87 10.90
C THR A 108 17.84 1.26 12.03
N GLY A 109 16.59 1.63 11.70
CA GLY A 109 15.58 2.00 12.70
C GLY A 109 15.78 3.37 13.36
N GLN A 110 16.62 4.24 12.80
CA GLN A 110 16.91 5.56 13.41
C GLN A 110 15.84 6.61 13.12
N ARG A 111 15.08 6.47 12.03
CA ARG A 111 13.99 7.37 11.67
C ARG A 111 12.80 6.61 11.11
N ALA A 112 11.60 7.05 11.47
CA ALA A 112 10.37 6.65 10.80
C ALA A 112 10.00 7.68 9.72
N ILE A 113 9.33 7.23 8.65
CA ILE A 113 8.79 8.06 7.58
C ILE A 113 7.31 7.79 7.43
N PHE A 114 6.54 8.82 7.09
CA PHE A 114 5.09 8.76 6.96
C PHE A 114 4.61 9.68 5.85
N GLU A 115 3.44 9.40 5.35
CA GLU A 115 2.62 10.31 4.55
C GLU A 115 1.66 11.08 5.46
N PHE A 116 1.52 12.38 5.24
CA PHE A 116 0.57 13.26 5.92
C PHE A 116 0.09 14.36 4.98
N ARG A 117 -1.20 14.36 4.62
CA ARG A 117 -1.82 15.38 3.74
C ARG A 117 -1.07 15.62 2.42
N GLY A 118 -0.65 14.55 1.77
CA GLY A 118 0.12 14.66 0.54
C GLY A 118 1.58 15.11 0.72
N GLU A 119 2.08 15.16 1.93
CA GLU A 119 3.46 15.48 2.25
C GLU A 119 4.18 14.29 2.88
N ILE A 120 5.47 14.18 2.69
CA ILE A 120 6.29 13.13 3.29
C ILE A 120 7.05 13.67 4.50
N LEU A 121 6.81 13.06 5.66
CA LEU A 121 7.36 13.48 6.94
C LEU A 121 8.29 12.42 7.52
N THR A 122 9.41 12.83 8.11
CA THR A 122 10.30 11.90 8.84
C THR A 122 10.46 12.33 10.30
N PHE A 123 10.49 11.33 11.20
CA PHE A 123 10.65 11.56 12.64
C PHE A 123 11.81 10.72 13.18
N PRO A 124 12.70 11.30 14.00
CA PRO A 124 13.80 10.56 14.60
C PRO A 124 13.32 9.68 15.75
N LYS A 125 14.03 8.57 15.99
CA LYS A 125 13.83 7.70 17.15
C LYS A 125 14.11 8.46 18.45
N GLU A 126 15.26 9.14 18.54
CA GLU A 126 15.70 9.83 19.75
C GLU A 126 16.15 11.27 19.47
N ASN A 127 17.14 11.46 18.61
CA ASN A 127 17.83 12.73 18.43
C ASN A 127 17.45 13.45 17.14
N GLY A 128 17.16 14.74 17.23
CA GLY A 128 16.84 15.62 16.11
C GLY A 128 15.36 15.98 16.03
N ALA A 129 15.01 16.74 15.00
CA ALA A 129 13.64 17.19 14.75
C ALA A 129 12.93 16.34 13.70
N GLY A 130 11.60 16.35 13.73
CA GLY A 130 10.77 15.96 12.60
C GLY A 130 11.04 16.85 11.39
N ARG A 131 10.94 16.32 10.19
CA ARG A 131 11.17 17.04 8.93
C ARG A 131 10.05 16.79 7.97
N ASN A 132 9.61 17.83 7.26
CA ASN A 132 8.87 17.70 6.02
C ASN A 132 9.89 17.69 4.90
N ILE A 133 9.95 16.62 4.10
CA ILE A 133 10.96 16.48 3.04
C ILE A 133 10.45 16.93 1.67
N THR A 134 9.15 17.15 1.52
CA THR A 134 8.53 17.56 0.24
C THR A 134 8.15 19.05 0.22
N ASN A 135 7.40 19.55 1.18
CA ASN A 135 6.94 20.94 1.29
C ASN A 135 6.19 21.42 0.03
N THR A 136 5.23 20.64 -0.46
CA THR A 136 4.56 20.84 -1.76
C THR A 136 3.04 20.78 -1.62
N SER A 137 2.41 21.87 -1.17
CA SER A 137 0.93 21.93 -1.03
C SER A 137 0.17 21.75 -2.35
N ALA A 138 0.82 21.94 -3.51
CA ALA A 138 0.22 21.82 -4.84
C ALA A 138 0.34 20.44 -5.46
N SER A 139 0.82 19.44 -4.73
CA SER A 139 0.94 18.06 -5.19
C SER A 139 0.72 17.08 -4.05
N ALA A 140 0.31 15.86 -4.38
CA ALA A 140 0.14 14.78 -3.43
C ALA A 140 1.30 13.80 -3.52
N GLU A 141 2.14 13.81 -2.50
CA GLU A 141 3.21 12.83 -2.33
C GLU A 141 2.75 11.68 -1.45
N ARG A 142 2.99 10.44 -1.90
CA ARG A 142 2.41 9.25 -1.29
C ARG A 142 3.38 8.09 -1.16
N ALA A 143 3.07 7.20 -0.22
CA ALA A 143 3.70 5.90 -0.05
C ALA A 143 5.25 5.97 -0.09
N PRO A 144 5.91 6.62 0.88
CA PRO A 144 7.35 6.72 0.91
C PRO A 144 8.02 5.41 1.29
N VAL A 145 9.23 5.15 0.77
CA VAL A 145 10.08 4.02 1.15
C VAL A 145 11.56 4.42 1.18
N TRP A 146 12.29 3.92 2.18
CA TRP A 146 13.73 4.08 2.29
C TRP A 146 14.50 3.12 1.38
N SER A 147 15.60 3.61 0.79
CA SER A 147 16.57 2.71 0.19
C SER A 147 17.32 1.90 1.25
N PRO A 148 17.76 0.67 0.93
CA PRO A 148 18.51 -0.19 1.87
C PRO A 148 19.79 0.41 2.45
N ASP A 149 20.48 1.28 1.70
CA ASP A 149 21.67 2.01 2.16
C ASP A 149 21.33 3.21 3.08
N GLY A 150 20.05 3.62 3.10
CA GLY A 150 19.57 4.74 3.92
C GLY A 150 19.81 6.12 3.32
N ASP A 151 20.43 6.21 2.15
CA ASP A 151 20.80 7.49 1.55
C ASP A 151 19.66 8.15 0.78
N LYS A 152 18.67 7.34 0.32
CA LYS A 152 17.59 7.78 -0.55
C LYS A 152 16.22 7.43 0.02
N ILE A 153 15.24 8.20 -0.46
CA ILE A 153 13.82 7.95 -0.23
C ILE A 153 13.15 7.99 -1.59
N ALA A 154 12.31 6.98 -1.88
CA ALA A 154 11.41 6.99 -3.02
C ALA A 154 9.97 7.22 -2.55
N TYR A 155 9.16 7.91 -3.35
CA TYR A 155 7.73 8.14 -3.14
C TYR A 155 7.05 8.42 -4.47
N PHE A 156 5.74 8.36 -4.51
CA PHE A 156 4.97 8.77 -5.68
C PHE A 156 4.49 10.20 -5.53
N SER A 157 4.52 10.99 -6.62
CA SER A 157 4.06 12.38 -6.66
C SER A 157 3.31 12.66 -7.96
N ASP A 158 2.20 13.38 -7.88
CA ASP A 158 1.38 13.81 -9.01
C ASP A 158 1.72 15.21 -9.53
N ARG A 159 2.85 15.77 -9.13
CA ARG A 159 3.28 17.14 -9.49
C ARG A 159 3.33 17.44 -11.00
N SER A 160 3.38 16.43 -11.84
CA SER A 160 3.36 16.55 -13.29
C SER A 160 1.96 16.36 -13.92
N GLY A 161 0.93 16.22 -13.11
CA GLY A 161 -0.44 15.87 -13.49
C GLY A 161 -0.75 14.39 -13.37
N GLU A 162 0.25 13.51 -13.43
CA GLU A 162 0.13 12.08 -13.26
C GLU A 162 1.18 11.59 -12.26
N TYR A 163 0.87 10.50 -11.53
CA TYR A 163 1.79 9.94 -10.54
C TYR A 163 3.06 9.41 -11.19
N GLN A 164 4.17 9.93 -10.73
CA GLN A 164 5.53 9.47 -11.05
C GLN A 164 6.23 9.03 -9.78
N MET A 165 7.21 8.13 -9.91
CA MET A 165 8.11 7.80 -8.81
C MET A 165 9.22 8.84 -8.73
N ILE A 166 9.37 9.46 -7.58
CA ILE A 166 10.44 10.40 -7.26
C ILE A 166 11.43 9.71 -6.34
N ILE A 167 12.71 9.81 -6.66
CA ILE A 167 13.80 9.37 -5.78
C ILE A 167 14.57 10.63 -5.35
N THR A 168 14.67 10.84 -4.06
CA THR A 168 15.37 11.99 -3.45
C THR A 168 16.42 11.52 -2.44
N ASN A 169 17.33 12.40 -2.05
CA ASN A 169 18.20 12.13 -0.91
C ASN A 169 17.36 12.08 0.39
N GLN A 170 17.90 11.50 1.45
CA GLN A 170 17.17 11.33 2.73
C GLN A 170 16.72 12.64 3.38
N MET A 171 17.25 13.79 2.95
CA MET A 171 16.90 15.11 3.45
C MET A 171 15.79 15.81 2.65
N GLY A 172 15.45 15.30 1.47
CA GLY A 172 14.51 15.93 0.55
C GLY A 172 15.05 17.18 -0.15
N THR A 173 16.36 17.45 -0.07
CA THR A 173 16.96 18.66 -0.63
C THR A 173 17.33 18.54 -2.10
N GLU A 174 17.39 17.33 -2.63
CA GLU A 174 17.78 17.03 -4.01
C GLU A 174 16.92 15.89 -4.56
N ILE A 175 16.28 16.12 -5.69
CA ILE A 175 15.66 15.07 -6.49
C ILE A 175 16.75 14.41 -7.33
N ILE A 176 17.04 13.15 -7.03
CA ILE A 176 18.05 12.36 -7.73
C ILE A 176 17.49 11.84 -9.06
N LYS A 177 16.23 11.40 -9.04
CA LYS A 177 15.58 10.84 -10.23
C LYS A 177 14.07 10.99 -10.18
N THR A 178 13.47 11.15 -11.36
CA THR A 178 12.03 11.05 -11.62
C THR A 178 11.82 9.93 -12.64
N ILE A 179 10.92 9.00 -12.33
CA ILE A 179 10.60 7.85 -13.17
C ILE A 179 9.12 7.89 -13.49
N SER A 180 8.80 7.98 -14.79
CA SER A 180 7.42 7.88 -15.27
C SER A 180 7.04 6.40 -15.40
N ILE A 181 5.87 6.06 -14.88
CA ILE A 181 5.29 4.72 -15.04
C ILE A 181 4.42 4.75 -16.30
N PRO A 182 4.49 3.75 -17.19
CA PRO A 182 3.82 3.80 -18.49
C PRO A 182 2.31 3.98 -18.41
N ASP A 183 1.65 3.33 -17.45
CA ASP A 183 0.19 3.36 -17.30
C ASP A 183 -0.18 4.23 -16.10
N PRO A 184 -0.87 5.38 -16.30
CA PRO A 184 -1.32 6.24 -15.22
C PRO A 184 -2.23 5.48 -14.25
N SER A 185 -1.91 5.55 -12.97
CA SER A 185 -2.64 4.81 -11.93
C SER A 185 -2.34 5.37 -10.54
N PHE A 186 -3.07 4.90 -9.53
CA PHE A 186 -2.63 5.00 -8.14
C PHE A 186 -1.70 3.83 -7.80
N PHE A 187 -0.58 4.15 -7.17
CA PHE A 187 0.44 3.19 -6.79
C PHE A 187 0.51 3.01 -5.28
N PHE A 188 0.80 1.77 -4.84
CA PHE A 188 0.73 1.36 -3.45
C PHE A 188 1.94 0.53 -3.06
N ARG A 189 2.32 0.62 -1.78
CA ARG A 189 3.28 -0.25 -1.10
C ARG A 189 4.58 -0.46 -1.86
N PRO A 190 5.32 0.61 -2.18
CA PRO A 190 6.64 0.46 -2.75
C PRO A 190 7.56 -0.22 -1.73
N GLU A 191 8.34 -1.17 -2.22
CA GLU A 191 9.33 -1.89 -1.44
C GLU A 191 10.63 -1.97 -2.22
N TRP A 192 11.72 -1.51 -1.62
CA TRP A 192 13.02 -1.48 -2.26
C TRP A 192 13.72 -2.84 -2.13
N SER A 193 14.33 -3.33 -3.21
CA SER A 193 15.12 -4.54 -3.15
C SER A 193 16.38 -4.36 -2.31
N SER A 194 16.83 -5.41 -1.66
CA SER A 194 17.96 -5.37 -0.73
C SER A 194 19.32 -5.04 -1.36
N ASP A 195 19.40 -5.09 -2.70
CA ASP A 195 20.58 -4.73 -3.50
C ASP A 195 20.59 -3.26 -3.96
N ASN A 196 19.60 -2.44 -3.61
CA ASN A 196 19.37 -1.07 -4.06
C ASN A 196 19.02 -0.91 -5.55
N GLU A 197 18.82 -1.97 -6.32
CA GLU A 197 18.67 -1.88 -7.77
C GLU A 197 17.22 -1.69 -8.22
N HIS A 198 16.25 -2.24 -7.45
CA HIS A 198 14.86 -2.27 -7.86
C HIS A 198 13.90 -1.79 -6.79
N ILE A 199 12.71 -1.31 -7.22
CA ILE A 199 11.56 -1.07 -6.36
C ILE A 199 10.38 -1.85 -6.93
N ALA A 200 9.73 -2.66 -6.08
CA ALA A 200 8.48 -3.33 -6.40
C ALA A 200 7.31 -2.56 -5.78
N PHE A 201 6.17 -2.46 -6.48
CA PHE A 201 4.96 -1.82 -5.99
C PHE A 201 3.73 -2.36 -6.71
N THR A 202 2.54 -2.01 -6.25
CA THR A 202 1.28 -2.42 -6.88
C THR A 202 0.47 -1.20 -7.36
N ASP A 203 -0.47 -1.43 -8.29
CA ASP A 203 -1.34 -0.41 -8.85
C ASP A 203 -2.84 -0.72 -8.64
N THR A 204 -3.73 0.10 -9.23
CA THR A 204 -5.18 -0.11 -9.18
C THR A 204 -5.65 -1.28 -10.02
N ASP A 205 -4.89 -1.69 -11.02
CA ASP A 205 -5.22 -2.78 -11.92
C ASP A 205 -4.69 -4.13 -11.43
N TYR A 206 -4.30 -4.18 -10.15
CA TYR A 206 -3.79 -5.37 -9.47
C TYR A 206 -2.50 -5.93 -10.08
N ASN A 207 -1.68 -5.05 -10.68
CA ASN A 207 -0.35 -5.42 -11.13
C ASN A 207 0.68 -5.32 -10.02
N ILE A 208 1.69 -6.17 -10.06
CA ILE A 208 2.97 -5.96 -9.39
C ILE A 208 3.93 -5.40 -10.42
N TRP A 209 4.40 -4.20 -10.18
CA TRP A 209 5.44 -3.53 -10.96
C TRP A 209 6.82 -3.72 -10.35
N ILE A 210 7.83 -3.78 -11.20
CA ILE A 210 9.24 -3.70 -10.81
C ILE A 210 9.88 -2.60 -11.65
N VAL A 211 10.50 -1.65 -10.97
CA VAL A 211 11.25 -0.54 -11.59
C VAL A 211 12.72 -0.67 -11.24
N ASN A 212 13.58 -0.55 -12.25
CA ASN A 212 15.02 -0.42 -12.02
C ASN A 212 15.34 1.04 -11.65
N THR A 213 15.95 1.25 -10.50
CA THR A 213 16.19 2.59 -9.93
C THR A 213 17.25 3.38 -10.71
N MET A 214 18.17 2.69 -11.40
CA MET A 214 19.24 3.30 -12.18
C MET A 214 18.82 3.64 -13.61
N SER A 215 18.24 2.69 -14.36
CA SER A 215 17.78 2.95 -15.73
C SER A 215 16.44 3.69 -15.75
N GLY A 216 15.53 3.39 -14.84
CA GLY A 216 14.13 3.84 -14.82
C GLY A 216 13.21 2.92 -15.61
N ASP A 217 13.72 1.82 -16.14
CA ASP A 217 12.91 0.83 -16.85
C ASP A 217 11.95 0.17 -15.88
N SER A 218 10.71 0.00 -16.32
CA SER A 218 9.64 -0.63 -15.53
C SER A 218 9.04 -1.80 -16.28
N LYS A 219 8.60 -2.81 -15.53
CA LYS A 219 7.89 -3.97 -16.07
C LYS A 219 6.86 -4.49 -15.08
N VAL A 220 5.78 -5.08 -15.60
CA VAL A 220 4.82 -5.84 -14.81
C VAL A 220 5.39 -7.24 -14.56
N ALA A 221 5.54 -7.60 -13.28
CA ALA A 221 5.97 -8.94 -12.88
C ALA A 221 4.81 -9.93 -12.91
N ASP A 222 3.69 -9.56 -12.34
CA ASP A 222 2.45 -10.35 -12.36
C ASP A 222 1.22 -9.46 -12.20
N THR A 223 0.04 -10.02 -12.55
CA THR A 223 -1.25 -9.36 -12.40
C THR A 223 -2.19 -10.31 -11.69
N ASP A 224 -2.96 -9.84 -10.71
CA ASP A 224 -4.01 -10.65 -10.10
C ASP A 224 -5.17 -10.82 -11.08
N ARG A 225 -5.75 -12.00 -11.10
CA ARG A 225 -6.84 -12.33 -12.02
C ARG A 225 -8.18 -11.77 -11.58
N PHE A 226 -8.34 -11.62 -10.27
CA PHE A 226 -9.61 -11.22 -9.67
C PHE A 226 -9.41 -9.99 -8.80
N ALA A 227 -10.30 -9.02 -8.97
CA ALA A 227 -10.34 -7.85 -8.10
C ALA A 227 -10.77 -8.28 -6.68
N HIS A 228 -9.99 -7.88 -5.68
CA HIS A 228 -10.31 -8.06 -4.27
C HIS A 228 -10.15 -6.73 -3.53
N PRO A 229 -11.10 -6.36 -2.64
CA PRO A 229 -11.05 -5.07 -1.95
C PRO A 229 -9.75 -4.85 -1.16
N ASP A 230 -9.18 -5.93 -0.60
CA ASP A 230 -8.01 -5.83 0.28
C ASP A 230 -6.68 -5.72 -0.45
N ARG A 231 -6.65 -5.78 -1.80
CA ARG A 231 -5.40 -5.69 -2.59
C ARG A 231 -4.30 -6.58 -2.02
N THR A 232 -4.45 -7.87 -2.15
CA THR A 232 -3.67 -8.86 -1.41
C THR A 232 -2.30 -9.19 -2.00
N MET A 233 -2.01 -8.82 -3.24
CA MET A 233 -0.71 -9.05 -3.88
C MET A 233 0.37 -8.08 -3.37
N ASN A 234 0.83 -8.30 -2.14
CA ASN A 234 1.90 -7.51 -1.55
C ASN A 234 3.24 -8.20 -1.79
N PRO A 235 4.11 -7.66 -2.66
CA PRO A 235 5.41 -8.26 -2.93
C PRO A 235 6.36 -8.06 -1.73
N VAL A 236 7.17 -9.08 -1.43
CA VAL A 236 8.27 -9.00 -0.46
C VAL A 236 9.55 -9.54 -1.08
N TRP A 237 10.64 -8.79 -0.96
CA TRP A 237 11.92 -9.14 -1.56
C TRP A 237 12.66 -10.23 -0.79
N SER A 238 13.31 -11.11 -1.53
CA SER A 238 14.31 -12.01 -0.95
C SER A 238 15.52 -11.24 -0.40
N PRO A 239 16.27 -11.79 0.57
CA PRO A 239 17.42 -11.11 1.15
C PRO A 239 18.52 -10.75 0.14
N ASP A 240 18.63 -11.48 -0.96
CA ASP A 240 19.59 -11.23 -2.05
C ASP A 240 19.04 -10.29 -3.14
N GLY A 241 17.77 -9.85 -3.05
CA GLY A 241 17.15 -8.96 -4.04
C GLY A 241 16.77 -9.60 -5.38
N LYS A 242 16.93 -10.90 -5.54
CA LYS A 242 16.70 -11.58 -6.82
C LYS A 242 15.27 -12.07 -7.03
N TRP A 243 14.51 -12.26 -5.95
CA TRP A 243 13.17 -12.81 -5.96
C TRP A 243 12.20 -11.90 -5.23
N ILE A 244 10.94 -11.91 -5.65
CA ILE A 244 9.82 -11.39 -4.88
C ILE A 244 8.83 -12.52 -4.58
N ALA A 245 8.31 -12.57 -3.34
CA ALA A 245 7.23 -13.47 -2.95
C ALA A 245 5.94 -12.67 -2.75
N TYR A 246 4.80 -13.24 -3.15
CA TYR A 246 3.50 -12.60 -3.05
C TYR A 246 2.37 -13.62 -3.01
N PRO A 247 1.25 -13.34 -2.33
CA PRO A 247 0.03 -14.13 -2.44
C PRO A 247 -0.75 -13.71 -3.68
N LYS A 248 -1.31 -14.67 -4.42
CA LYS A 248 -2.13 -14.45 -5.61
C LYS A 248 -3.45 -15.21 -5.50
N LEU A 249 -4.56 -14.56 -5.86
CA LEU A 249 -5.89 -15.14 -5.83
C LEU A 249 -6.05 -16.14 -6.99
N MET A 250 -6.50 -17.36 -6.66
CA MET A 250 -6.70 -18.45 -7.61
C MET A 250 -8.17 -18.58 -8.03
N GLU A 251 -8.46 -19.41 -9.03
CA GLU A 251 -9.84 -19.60 -9.54
C GLU A 251 -10.82 -20.12 -8.48
N ASN A 252 -10.33 -20.87 -7.50
CA ASN A 252 -11.12 -21.36 -6.37
C ASN A 252 -11.31 -20.32 -5.26
N GLN A 253 -10.91 -19.08 -5.47
CA GLN A 253 -10.95 -17.96 -4.52
C GLN A 253 -10.05 -18.12 -3.29
N PHE A 254 -9.15 -19.09 -3.27
CA PHE A 254 -8.07 -19.17 -2.29
C PHE A 254 -6.81 -18.50 -2.82
N LYS A 255 -6.01 -17.97 -1.92
CA LYS A 255 -4.71 -17.39 -2.26
C LYS A 255 -3.62 -18.46 -2.22
N SER A 256 -2.74 -18.41 -3.19
CA SER A 256 -1.53 -19.23 -3.24
C SER A 256 -0.29 -18.35 -3.22
N ILE A 257 0.76 -18.81 -2.57
CA ILE A 257 2.03 -18.10 -2.56
C ILE A 257 2.80 -18.40 -3.85
N PHE A 258 3.22 -17.34 -4.50
CA PHE A 258 4.10 -17.35 -5.67
C PHE A 258 5.42 -16.66 -5.36
N VAL A 259 6.44 -17.04 -6.10
CA VAL A 259 7.70 -16.29 -6.19
C VAL A 259 8.02 -15.99 -7.65
N TYR A 260 8.60 -14.82 -7.88
CA TYR A 260 8.99 -14.34 -9.19
C TYR A 260 10.48 -14.00 -9.22
N GLU A 261 11.22 -14.55 -10.16
CA GLU A 261 12.63 -14.25 -10.39
C GLU A 261 12.77 -13.01 -11.28
N VAL A 262 13.43 -11.98 -10.78
CA VAL A 262 13.50 -10.67 -11.46
C VAL A 262 14.25 -10.76 -12.78
N ALA A 263 15.35 -11.51 -12.80
CA ALA A 263 16.23 -11.61 -13.98
C ALA A 263 15.58 -12.39 -15.13
N SER A 264 15.01 -13.56 -14.85
CA SER A 264 14.45 -14.45 -15.89
C SER A 264 12.96 -14.23 -16.18
N GLY A 265 12.24 -13.60 -15.23
CA GLY A 265 10.78 -13.49 -15.28
C GLY A 265 10.05 -14.80 -14.93
N LYS A 266 10.76 -15.78 -14.39
CA LYS A 266 10.21 -17.07 -14.01
C LYS A 266 9.30 -16.93 -12.79
N LYS A 267 8.12 -17.57 -12.84
CA LYS A 267 7.16 -17.66 -11.74
C LYS A 267 7.12 -19.10 -11.23
N ILE A 268 7.20 -19.26 -9.92
CA ILE A 268 7.08 -20.55 -9.25
C ILE A 268 5.97 -20.48 -8.23
N GLN A 269 5.03 -21.40 -8.28
CA GLN A 269 3.98 -21.55 -7.29
C GLN A 269 4.52 -22.36 -6.09
N ILE A 270 4.48 -21.78 -4.90
CA ILE A 270 4.99 -22.40 -3.66
C ILE A 270 3.93 -23.29 -3.01
N THR A 271 2.66 -22.86 -2.98
CA THR A 271 1.54 -23.60 -2.37
C THR A 271 0.55 -24.05 -3.43
N ASP A 272 -0.14 -25.16 -3.20
CA ASP A 272 -1.02 -25.83 -4.18
C ASP A 272 -2.43 -25.23 -4.29
N ALA A 273 -2.72 -24.15 -3.57
CA ALA A 273 -4.04 -23.53 -3.48
C ALA A 273 -5.15 -24.42 -2.89
N MET A 274 -4.81 -25.48 -2.19
CA MET A 274 -5.78 -26.26 -1.40
C MET A 274 -6.08 -25.64 -0.04
N ALA A 275 -5.29 -24.64 0.35
CA ALA A 275 -5.46 -23.80 1.54
C ALA A 275 -5.30 -22.33 1.16
N ASP A 276 -6.00 -21.43 1.86
CA ASP A 276 -5.82 -19.97 1.67
C ASP A 276 -4.50 -19.52 2.32
N ALA A 277 -3.48 -19.25 1.52
CA ALA A 277 -2.14 -18.88 1.98
C ALA A 277 -1.87 -17.38 1.84
N ILE A 278 -1.39 -16.74 2.91
CA ILE A 278 -1.17 -15.30 2.98
C ILE A 278 0.15 -14.95 3.66
N SER A 279 0.55 -13.70 3.54
CA SER A 279 1.64 -13.07 4.30
C SER A 279 2.98 -13.80 4.18
N PRO A 280 3.51 -14.05 2.98
CA PRO A 280 4.83 -14.65 2.82
C PRO A 280 5.90 -13.70 3.37
N ILE A 281 6.90 -14.25 4.08
CA ILE A 281 8.11 -13.54 4.50
C ILE A 281 9.33 -14.44 4.34
N TRP A 282 10.45 -13.84 3.93
CA TRP A 282 11.72 -14.54 3.82
C TRP A 282 12.44 -14.56 5.16
N ASP A 283 13.11 -15.65 5.45
CA ASP A 283 14.09 -15.64 6.53
C ASP A 283 15.34 -14.83 6.12
N GLU A 284 16.23 -14.58 7.08
CA GLU A 284 17.42 -13.76 6.84
C GLU A 284 18.44 -14.46 5.92
N SER A 285 18.49 -15.79 5.92
CA SER A 285 19.41 -16.56 5.07
C SER A 285 18.92 -16.74 3.64
N GLY A 286 17.65 -16.46 3.33
CA GLY A 286 17.02 -16.74 2.03
C GLY A 286 16.75 -18.21 1.75
N LYS A 287 16.99 -19.10 2.73
CA LYS A 287 16.76 -20.55 2.59
C LYS A 287 15.31 -20.95 2.82
N TYR A 288 14.57 -20.15 3.57
CA TYR A 288 13.21 -20.46 4.02
C TYR A 288 12.25 -19.34 3.66
N LEU A 289 11.02 -19.74 3.33
CA LEU A 289 9.90 -18.84 3.18
C LEU A 289 8.82 -19.23 4.18
N TYR A 290 8.45 -18.30 5.06
CA TYR A 290 7.35 -18.49 6.02
C TYR A 290 6.07 -17.91 5.45
N PHE A 291 4.93 -18.51 5.79
CA PHE A 291 3.62 -18.01 5.42
C PHE A 291 2.54 -18.55 6.38
N LEU A 292 1.40 -17.90 6.37
CA LEU A 292 0.20 -18.37 7.07
C LEU A 292 -0.71 -19.07 6.08
N ALA A 293 -1.35 -20.17 6.49
CA ALA A 293 -2.36 -20.82 5.66
C ALA A 293 -3.53 -21.32 6.49
N SER A 294 -4.73 -21.28 5.89
CA SER A 294 -5.99 -21.76 6.45
C SER A 294 -6.53 -22.89 5.62
N THR A 295 -6.89 -23.98 6.28
CA THR A 295 -7.64 -25.10 5.69
C THR A 295 -9.14 -25.05 6.03
N ASP A 296 -9.54 -24.09 6.86
CA ASP A 296 -10.92 -23.83 7.27
C ASP A 296 -11.44 -22.45 6.84
N TYR A 297 -10.82 -21.84 5.82
CA TYR A 297 -11.14 -20.51 5.31
C TYR A 297 -12.63 -20.38 4.95
N GLY A 298 -13.25 -21.46 4.43
CA GLY A 298 -14.63 -21.43 3.97
C GLY A 298 -14.84 -20.47 2.81
N LEU A 299 -16.08 -20.21 2.46
CA LEU A 299 -16.46 -19.18 1.49
C LEU A 299 -16.64 -17.83 2.21
N ASN A 300 -15.59 -17.32 2.83
CA ASN A 300 -15.63 -15.97 3.38
C ASN A 300 -15.49 -14.94 2.24
N THR A 301 -16.58 -14.79 1.49
CA THR A 301 -16.63 -13.97 0.27
C THR A 301 -16.92 -12.50 0.55
N GLY A 302 -16.77 -12.06 1.78
CA GLY A 302 -16.90 -10.68 2.17
C GLY A 302 -18.22 -10.33 2.84
N TRP A 303 -18.47 -9.04 3.01
CA TRP A 303 -19.57 -8.50 3.81
C TRP A 303 -20.99 -8.79 3.26
N LEU A 304 -21.10 -9.19 2.00
CA LEU A 304 -22.39 -9.58 1.39
C LEU A 304 -22.80 -11.01 1.70
N ASP A 305 -21.85 -11.87 2.07
CA ASP A 305 -22.11 -13.26 2.43
C ASP A 305 -22.01 -13.44 3.95
N MET A 306 -23.13 -13.67 4.59
CA MET A 306 -23.23 -13.90 6.03
C MET A 306 -23.10 -15.36 6.43
N SER A 307 -22.88 -16.27 5.49
CA SER A 307 -22.88 -17.73 5.75
C SER A 307 -21.73 -18.17 6.66
N SER A 308 -20.63 -17.44 6.69
CA SER A 308 -19.46 -17.71 7.53
C SER A 308 -19.32 -16.76 8.73
N TYR A 309 -20.36 -15.98 9.04
CA TYR A 309 -20.31 -14.96 10.09
C TYR A 309 -19.89 -15.50 11.47
N ASP A 310 -20.36 -16.68 11.81
CA ASP A 310 -20.06 -17.35 13.09
C ASP A 310 -18.86 -18.31 13.00
N HIS A 311 -18.19 -18.37 11.86
CA HIS A 311 -17.04 -19.25 11.66
C HIS A 311 -15.75 -18.43 11.48
N PRO A 312 -15.03 -18.11 12.56
CA PRO A 312 -13.81 -17.34 12.49
C PRO A 312 -12.73 -18.14 11.76
N ILE A 313 -12.05 -17.47 10.82
CA ILE A 313 -10.92 -18.06 10.10
C ILE A 313 -9.77 -18.32 11.06
N THR A 314 -9.27 -19.57 11.07
CA THR A 314 -8.04 -19.92 11.74
C THR A 314 -6.92 -20.21 10.73
N ARG A 315 -5.69 -19.92 11.11
CA ARG A 315 -4.49 -20.17 10.29
C ARG A 315 -3.41 -20.84 11.10
N SER A 316 -2.61 -21.64 10.44
CA SER A 316 -1.37 -22.18 10.96
C SER A 316 -0.18 -21.51 10.31
N LEU A 317 0.95 -21.50 10.98
CA LEU A 317 2.22 -20.98 10.47
C LEU A 317 2.99 -22.13 9.81
N TYR A 318 3.45 -21.88 8.60
CA TYR A 318 4.19 -22.83 7.77
C TYR A 318 5.57 -22.29 7.40
N LEU A 319 6.47 -23.23 7.14
CA LEU A 319 7.81 -23.02 6.62
C LEU A 319 7.98 -23.82 5.34
N ALA A 320 8.40 -23.19 4.26
CA ALA A 320 8.88 -23.88 3.05
C ALA A 320 10.42 -23.86 3.03
N VAL A 321 11.06 -25.03 2.94
CA VAL A 321 12.50 -25.16 2.67
C VAL A 321 12.68 -25.07 1.16
N LEU A 322 13.32 -23.99 0.67
CA LEU A 322 13.33 -23.64 -0.74
C LEU A 322 14.28 -24.51 -1.57
N ASN A 323 15.46 -24.79 -1.08
CA ASN A 323 16.41 -25.65 -1.74
C ASN A 323 16.36 -27.07 -1.16
N GLU A 324 16.39 -28.10 -2.03
CA GLU A 324 16.38 -29.50 -1.61
C GLU A 324 17.65 -29.91 -0.85
N ALA A 325 18.75 -29.19 -1.04
CA ALA A 325 20.00 -29.42 -0.32
C ALA A 325 20.02 -28.87 1.11
N ASP A 326 19.06 -27.97 1.44
CA ASP A 326 19.00 -27.37 2.77
C ASP A 326 18.19 -28.22 3.75
N SER A 327 18.64 -28.27 4.99
CA SER A 327 17.96 -28.96 6.08
C SER A 327 16.88 -28.07 6.70
N SER A 328 15.78 -28.68 7.16
CA SER A 328 14.78 -27.96 7.93
C SER A 328 15.32 -27.54 9.31
N PRO A 329 15.06 -26.30 9.79
CA PRO A 329 15.41 -25.89 11.14
C PRO A 329 14.55 -26.59 12.22
N LEU A 330 13.53 -27.33 11.79
CA LEU A 330 12.60 -28.06 12.67
C LEU A 330 12.88 -29.57 12.72
N LEU A 331 14.03 -30.02 12.24
CA LEU A 331 14.40 -31.43 12.35
C LEU A 331 14.31 -31.92 13.82
N PRO A 332 13.90 -33.18 14.04
CA PRO A 332 13.92 -33.76 15.40
C PRO A 332 15.28 -33.57 16.07
N ARG A 333 15.27 -33.23 17.34
CA ARG A 333 16.48 -33.16 18.13
C ARG A 333 16.80 -34.55 18.67
N SER A 334 18.06 -34.87 18.72
CA SER A 334 18.58 -36.10 19.37
C SER A 334 19.51 -35.67 20.49
N ASP A 335 19.41 -36.35 21.65
CA ASP A 335 20.33 -36.19 22.78
C ASP A 335 21.55 -37.15 22.66
N GLU A 336 21.86 -37.59 21.44
CA GLU A 336 23.06 -38.37 21.17
C GLU A 336 24.30 -37.51 21.40
N GLU A 337 25.35 -38.13 21.95
CA GLU A 337 26.64 -37.48 22.12
C GLU A 337 27.24 -37.13 20.75
N GLU A 338 27.60 -35.86 20.55
CA GLU A 338 28.26 -35.40 19.34
C GLU A 338 29.62 -36.10 19.23
N ILE A 339 29.77 -37.01 18.27
CA ILE A 339 31.07 -37.49 17.86
C ILE A 339 31.77 -36.28 17.21
N LYS A 340 32.80 -35.74 17.88
CA LYS A 340 33.66 -34.69 17.32
C LYS A 340 34.23 -35.17 15.99
N ALA A 341 33.51 -34.92 14.87
CA ALA A 341 34.13 -34.92 13.58
C ALA A 341 35.16 -33.78 13.57
N GLU A 342 36.35 -34.05 13.07
CA GLU A 342 37.41 -33.04 12.90
C GLU A 342 36.81 -31.77 12.29
N GLU A 343 36.98 -30.65 13.00
CA GLU A 343 36.55 -29.31 12.56
C GLU A 343 37.13 -29.06 11.15
N THR A 344 36.34 -29.30 10.13
CA THR A 344 36.49 -28.58 8.86
C THR A 344 36.20 -27.13 9.22
N LYS A 345 37.25 -26.31 9.29
CA LYS A 345 37.19 -24.87 9.49
C LYS A 345 36.15 -24.33 8.52
N GLU A 346 34.93 -24.06 9.00
CA GLU A 346 34.05 -23.11 8.34
C GLU A 346 34.85 -21.82 8.25
N VAL A 347 35.20 -21.48 7.03
CA VAL A 347 35.72 -20.14 6.70
C VAL A 347 34.63 -19.17 7.19
N GLU A 348 34.95 -18.35 8.20
CA GLU A 348 34.13 -17.23 8.62
C GLU A 348 33.83 -16.43 7.33
N LYS A 349 32.63 -16.65 6.78
CA LYS A 349 32.11 -15.79 5.72
C LYS A 349 31.93 -14.41 6.33
N SER A 350 32.58 -13.44 5.74
CA SER A 350 32.41 -12.03 6.08
C SER A 350 30.91 -11.68 6.07
N ALA A 351 30.47 -10.82 6.96
CA ALA A 351 29.07 -10.39 7.12
C ALA A 351 28.44 -9.76 5.85
N ASP A 352 29.22 -9.59 4.78
CA ASP A 352 28.81 -9.03 3.47
C ASP A 352 28.42 -10.10 2.43
N ASP A 353 28.60 -11.40 2.70
CA ASP A 353 28.26 -12.45 1.75
C ASP A 353 26.81 -12.91 1.99
N LYS A 354 25.83 -12.10 1.53
CA LYS A 354 24.41 -12.51 1.48
C LYS A 354 24.32 -13.81 0.68
N SER A 355 23.86 -14.88 1.32
CA SER A 355 23.72 -16.17 0.66
C SER A 355 22.68 -16.06 -0.46
N GLU A 356 23.04 -16.61 -1.64
CA GLU A 356 22.12 -16.65 -2.77
C GLU A 356 20.86 -17.47 -2.44
N THR A 357 19.70 -16.94 -2.73
CA THR A 357 18.42 -17.64 -2.61
C THR A 357 18.25 -18.62 -3.75
N ILE A 358 18.28 -19.91 -3.46
CA ILE A 358 18.13 -20.99 -4.44
C ILE A 358 16.79 -21.69 -4.23
N ILE A 359 16.01 -21.85 -5.29
CA ILE A 359 14.70 -22.49 -5.22
C ILE A 359 14.69 -23.72 -6.14
N THR A 360 14.54 -24.90 -5.53
CA THR A 360 14.37 -26.18 -6.26
C THR A 360 12.89 -26.52 -6.33
N GLU A 361 12.30 -26.47 -7.53
CA GLU A 361 10.87 -26.75 -7.73
C GLU A 361 10.50 -28.20 -7.47
N ALA A 362 11.38 -29.13 -7.86
CA ALA A 362 11.13 -30.56 -7.69
C ALA A 362 10.89 -30.90 -6.21
N GLY A 363 9.73 -31.44 -5.89
CA GLY A 363 9.37 -31.85 -4.52
C GLY A 363 9.14 -30.71 -3.52
N LEU A 364 9.00 -29.47 -3.97
CA LEU A 364 8.85 -28.28 -3.10
C LEU A 364 7.68 -28.42 -2.12
N MET A 365 6.53 -28.90 -2.58
CA MET A 365 5.35 -29.14 -1.74
C MET A 365 5.60 -30.12 -0.57
N ARG A 366 6.56 -31.02 -0.73
CA ARG A 366 6.93 -31.98 0.34
C ARG A 366 7.88 -31.36 1.38
N ARG A 367 8.40 -30.19 1.08
CA ARG A 367 9.29 -29.42 1.97
C ARG A 367 8.58 -28.29 2.72
N ILE A 368 7.24 -28.25 2.62
CA ILE A 368 6.40 -27.36 3.42
C ILE A 368 6.08 -28.06 4.73
N ILE A 369 6.42 -27.43 5.84
CA ILE A 369 6.35 -27.98 7.18
C ILE A 369 5.50 -27.04 8.04
N ALA A 370 4.53 -27.57 8.78
CA ALA A 370 3.79 -26.81 9.77
C ALA A 370 4.66 -26.55 11.01
N ILE A 371 4.67 -25.33 11.49
CA ILE A 371 5.28 -24.97 12.78
C ILE A 371 4.28 -25.35 13.88
N ASP A 372 4.78 -26.02 14.92
CA ASP A 372 3.97 -26.56 16.03
C ASP A 372 3.48 -25.46 16.97
N ILE A 373 2.48 -24.70 16.48
CA ILE A 373 1.65 -23.76 17.25
C ILE A 373 0.17 -24.00 16.92
N PRO A 374 -0.74 -23.81 17.89
CA PRO A 374 -2.18 -23.99 17.63
C PRO A 374 -2.67 -23.08 16.51
N ALA A 375 -3.54 -23.60 15.64
CA ALA A 375 -4.22 -22.76 14.66
C ALA A 375 -5.11 -21.73 15.37
N ARG A 376 -4.96 -20.45 15.03
CA ARG A 376 -5.69 -19.33 15.60
C ARG A 376 -5.91 -18.24 14.54
N ASN A 377 -6.59 -17.16 14.91
CA ASN A 377 -6.81 -16.03 14.01
C ASN A 377 -5.50 -15.23 13.81
N TYR A 378 -4.54 -15.83 13.12
CA TYR A 378 -3.32 -15.16 12.69
C TYR A 378 -3.60 -14.35 11.44
N ILE A 379 -3.26 -13.05 11.46
CA ILE A 379 -3.60 -12.09 10.40
C ILE A 379 -2.40 -11.62 9.58
N GLY A 380 -1.18 -11.86 10.05
CA GLY A 380 0.02 -11.45 9.32
C GLY A 380 1.30 -11.92 10.00
N LEU A 381 2.38 -11.89 9.20
CA LEU A 381 3.75 -12.14 9.63
C LEU A 381 4.60 -10.89 9.44
N ALA A 382 5.67 -10.78 10.21
CA ALA A 382 6.73 -9.81 9.99
C ALA A 382 8.10 -10.49 10.17
N SER A 383 9.10 -10.00 9.42
CA SER A 383 10.46 -10.51 9.52
C SER A 383 11.02 -10.27 10.93
N ALA A 384 11.96 -11.10 11.35
CA ALA A 384 12.60 -11.01 12.64
C ALA A 384 14.10 -11.33 12.49
N PRO A 385 14.92 -11.12 13.52
CA PRO A 385 16.30 -11.62 13.52
C PRO A 385 16.37 -13.12 13.25
N MET A 386 17.54 -13.60 12.85
CA MET A 386 17.79 -15.00 12.51
C MET A 386 17.15 -15.97 13.52
N ASN A 387 16.54 -17.03 12.99
CA ASN A 387 15.83 -18.06 13.77
C ASN A 387 14.61 -17.57 14.56
N GLN A 388 14.05 -16.42 14.21
CA GLN A 388 12.84 -15.88 14.82
C GLN A 388 11.84 -15.43 13.78
N ILE A 389 10.55 -15.39 14.16
CA ILE A 389 9.45 -14.91 13.31
C ILE A 389 8.50 -14.11 14.19
N PHE A 390 8.11 -12.91 13.73
CA PHE A 390 6.98 -12.21 14.31
C PHE A 390 5.67 -12.63 13.62
N PHE A 391 4.64 -12.82 14.41
CA PHE A 391 3.29 -13.09 13.92
C PHE A 391 2.25 -12.33 14.73
N MET A 392 1.18 -11.96 14.07
CA MET A 392 0.10 -11.16 14.64
C MET A 392 -1.13 -12.02 14.86
N GLU A 393 -1.61 -12.11 16.10
CA GLU A 393 -2.84 -12.80 16.48
C GLU A 393 -3.92 -11.79 16.81
N SER A 394 -5.07 -11.87 16.12
CA SER A 394 -6.26 -11.06 16.45
C SER A 394 -7.10 -11.80 17.50
N ILE A 395 -7.18 -11.23 18.70
CA ILE A 395 -7.89 -11.81 19.84
C ILE A 395 -9.16 -10.98 20.09
N PRO A 396 -10.36 -11.59 20.09
CA PRO A 396 -11.61 -10.90 20.35
C PRO A 396 -11.55 -10.10 21.67
N ASN A 397 -11.96 -8.83 21.62
CA ASN A 397 -11.98 -7.87 22.74
C ASN A 397 -10.59 -7.45 23.29
N GLU A 398 -9.50 -8.05 22.87
CA GLU A 398 -8.14 -7.68 23.28
C GLU A 398 -7.36 -6.93 22.19
N GLY A 399 -7.80 -7.08 20.92
CA GLY A 399 -7.12 -6.52 19.75
C GLY A 399 -6.00 -7.41 19.23
N VAL A 400 -5.16 -6.85 18.37
CA VAL A 400 -4.06 -7.60 17.75
C VAL A 400 -2.86 -7.66 18.68
N GLN A 401 -2.37 -8.87 18.94
CA GLN A 401 -1.17 -9.13 19.73
C GLN A 401 -0.03 -9.49 18.79
N LEU A 402 1.11 -8.80 18.91
CA LEU A 402 2.35 -9.20 18.26
C LEU A 402 3.05 -10.23 19.12
N LYS A 403 3.31 -11.38 18.54
CA LYS A 403 4.01 -12.49 19.17
C LYS A 403 5.27 -12.81 18.40
N LYS A 404 6.23 -13.45 19.07
CA LYS A 404 7.50 -13.86 18.50
C LYS A 404 7.68 -15.36 18.68
N TYR A 405 7.89 -16.09 17.59
CA TYR A 405 8.27 -17.49 17.63
C TYR A 405 9.78 -17.63 17.50
N ASP A 406 10.39 -18.38 18.39
CA ASP A 406 11.81 -18.71 18.39
C ASP A 406 11.98 -20.16 17.92
N LEU A 407 12.58 -20.35 16.75
CA LEU A 407 12.83 -21.66 16.13
C LEU A 407 13.79 -22.51 16.96
N THR A 408 14.71 -21.86 17.71
CA THR A 408 15.67 -22.56 18.58
C THR A 408 14.98 -23.10 19.83
N LYS A 409 14.09 -22.31 20.43
CA LYS A 409 13.33 -22.73 21.62
C LYS A 409 12.06 -23.51 21.24
N ARG A 410 11.60 -23.38 20.01
CA ARG A 410 10.34 -23.92 19.47
C ARG A 410 9.12 -23.50 20.30
N LYS A 411 9.09 -22.23 20.70
CA LYS A 411 8.02 -21.66 21.52
C LYS A 411 7.67 -20.24 21.07
N PRO A 412 6.39 -19.89 21.13
CA PRO A 412 5.95 -18.52 20.99
C PRO A 412 6.08 -17.76 22.32
N ASP A 413 6.47 -16.50 22.25
CA ASP A 413 6.46 -15.53 23.35
C ASP A 413 5.61 -14.32 22.97
N ASP A 414 4.89 -13.74 23.92
CA ASP A 414 4.20 -12.46 23.73
C ASP A 414 5.24 -11.35 23.61
N PHE A 415 5.06 -10.45 22.63
CA PHE A 415 6.03 -9.39 22.38
C PHE A 415 5.48 -7.99 22.59
N LEU A 416 4.38 -7.62 21.91
CA LEU A 416 3.79 -6.29 22.06
C LEU A 416 2.26 -6.36 21.91
N PRO A 417 1.49 -5.87 22.90
CA PRO A 417 0.04 -5.93 22.85
C PRO A 417 -0.57 -4.78 22.03
N ARG A 418 -1.79 -5.01 21.51
CA ARG A 418 -2.67 -4.01 20.88
C ARG A 418 -2.03 -3.23 19.73
N VAL A 419 -1.34 -3.94 18.86
CA VAL A 419 -0.71 -3.33 17.69
C VAL A 419 -1.72 -3.13 16.56
N ASN A 420 -1.62 -2.00 15.85
CA ASN A 420 -2.36 -1.73 14.62
C ASN A 420 -1.44 -1.85 13.39
N GLU A 421 -0.17 -1.46 13.55
CA GLU A 421 0.86 -1.47 12.51
C GLU A 421 2.17 -1.99 13.09
N VAL A 422 2.92 -2.73 12.28
CA VAL A 422 4.24 -3.26 12.62
C VAL A 422 5.13 -3.22 11.38
N ILE A 423 6.23 -2.50 11.46
CA ILE A 423 7.24 -2.39 10.39
C ILE A 423 8.61 -2.73 10.98
N ILE A 424 9.32 -3.63 10.37
CA ILE A 424 10.66 -4.04 10.81
C ILE A 424 11.71 -3.29 9.99
N SER A 425 12.76 -2.81 10.65
CA SER A 425 13.94 -2.25 9.95
C SER A 425 14.63 -3.33 9.10
N GLN A 426 15.32 -2.91 8.05
CA GLN A 426 15.96 -3.85 7.15
C GLN A 426 17.06 -4.66 7.84
N ASP A 427 17.79 -4.08 8.80
CA ASP A 427 18.75 -4.77 9.65
C ASP A 427 18.10 -5.69 10.70
N ARG A 428 16.75 -5.75 10.72
CA ARG A 428 15.91 -6.55 11.62
C ARG A 428 16.10 -6.27 13.10
N LYS A 429 16.80 -5.20 13.49
CA LYS A 429 17.09 -4.87 14.90
C LYS A 429 16.07 -3.95 15.52
N SER A 430 15.32 -3.22 14.72
CA SER A 430 14.32 -2.25 15.19
C SER A 430 12.93 -2.54 14.62
N LEU A 431 11.91 -2.15 15.37
CA LEU A 431 10.50 -2.32 15.05
C LEU A 431 9.78 -1.01 15.29
N LEU A 432 9.17 -0.45 14.24
CA LEU A 432 8.19 0.63 14.34
C LEU A 432 6.82 -0.01 14.57
N TYR A 433 6.09 0.49 15.57
CA TYR A 433 4.73 0.03 15.85
C TYR A 433 3.77 1.20 16.01
N ARG A 434 2.50 0.90 15.75
CA ARG A 434 1.39 1.75 16.14
C ARG A 434 0.48 0.99 17.12
N SER A 435 0.08 1.65 18.20
CA SER A 435 -0.95 1.17 19.12
C SER A 435 -1.88 2.33 19.47
N GLY A 436 -3.09 2.31 18.92
CA GLY A 436 -4.02 3.44 19.01
C GLY A 436 -3.42 4.71 18.40
N ARG A 437 -3.13 5.70 19.24
CA ARG A 437 -2.52 6.98 18.83
C ARG A 437 -0.99 7.02 19.01
N THR A 438 -0.41 5.98 19.58
CA THR A 438 1.03 5.94 19.90
C THR A 438 1.79 5.27 18.78
N TRP A 439 2.75 5.98 18.20
CA TRP A 439 3.80 5.44 17.37
C TRP A 439 5.09 5.30 18.19
N GLY A 440 5.81 4.22 18.03
CA GLY A 440 7.06 3.99 18.74
C GLY A 440 8.03 3.12 17.97
N ILE A 441 9.34 3.34 18.18
CA ILE A 441 10.42 2.50 17.63
C ILE A 441 11.08 1.79 18.79
N THR A 442 11.05 0.46 18.80
CA THR A 442 11.65 -0.38 19.82
C THR A 442 12.57 -1.45 19.19
N GLU A 443 13.37 -2.12 20.00
CA GLU A 443 14.23 -3.22 19.56
C GLU A 443 13.42 -4.49 19.35
N THR A 444 13.80 -5.30 18.35
CA THR A 444 13.20 -6.60 18.04
C THR A 444 13.64 -7.71 19.00
N THR A 445 14.74 -7.49 19.74
CA THR A 445 15.33 -8.45 20.67
C THR A 445 14.85 -8.24 22.10
N GLY A 446 15.15 -9.21 22.97
CA GLY A 446 14.83 -9.16 24.39
C GLY A 446 13.43 -9.65 24.73
N ALA A 447 12.99 -9.32 25.95
CA ALA A 447 11.66 -9.66 26.47
C ALA A 447 10.55 -8.83 25.81
N GLY A 448 9.31 -9.18 26.09
CA GLY A 448 8.13 -8.46 25.62
C GLY A 448 8.18 -6.97 25.95
N LYS A 449 7.65 -6.16 25.05
CA LYS A 449 7.63 -4.69 25.10
C LYS A 449 6.27 -4.17 25.58
N LYS A 450 6.24 -2.92 25.95
CA LYS A 450 5.00 -2.23 26.36
C LYS A 450 4.67 -1.13 25.39
N VAL A 451 3.37 -0.82 25.24
CA VAL A 451 2.93 0.37 24.50
C VAL A 451 3.52 1.62 25.16
N GLY A 452 4.18 2.45 24.38
CA GLY A 452 4.92 3.62 24.86
C GLY A 452 6.44 3.45 24.89
N ASP A 453 6.95 2.23 24.83
CA ASP A 453 8.40 1.99 24.68
C ASP A 453 8.90 2.57 23.37
N GLY A 454 9.87 3.49 23.43
CA GLY A 454 10.40 4.18 22.26
C GLY A 454 9.41 5.12 21.55
N ALA A 455 8.44 5.69 22.28
CA ALA A 455 7.41 6.55 21.72
C ALA A 455 7.99 7.76 20.96
N LEU A 456 7.47 8.02 19.76
CA LEU A 456 7.88 9.14 18.89
C LEU A 456 7.19 10.44 19.32
N ASN A 457 7.64 11.04 20.43
CA ASN A 457 7.06 12.25 21.01
C ASN A 457 7.19 13.49 20.09
N SER A 458 8.15 13.48 19.18
CA SER A 458 8.39 14.57 18.22
C SER A 458 7.25 14.77 17.21
N ILE A 459 6.37 13.78 17.01
CA ILE A 459 5.21 13.88 16.11
C ILE A 459 4.29 15.03 16.55
N SER A 460 3.97 15.11 17.84
CA SER A 460 3.00 16.09 18.38
C SER A 460 3.51 17.54 18.35
N SER A 461 4.79 17.75 18.14
CA SER A 461 5.41 19.10 18.05
C SER A 461 5.54 19.60 16.62
N MET A 462 5.24 18.76 15.63
CA MET A 462 5.41 19.10 14.21
C MET A 462 4.17 19.77 13.65
N LYS A 463 4.41 20.77 12.80
CA LYS A 463 3.39 21.45 11.99
C LYS A 463 3.79 21.43 10.53
N VAL A 464 2.81 21.32 9.66
CA VAL A 464 2.97 21.42 8.22
C VAL A 464 2.31 22.72 7.74
N LYS A 465 3.00 23.47 6.88
CA LYS A 465 2.42 24.63 6.23
C LYS A 465 1.49 24.16 5.11
N VAL A 466 0.27 24.66 5.12
CA VAL A 466 -0.75 24.31 4.14
C VAL A 466 -1.15 25.58 3.39
N ASP A 467 -1.13 25.52 2.06
CA ASP A 467 -1.79 26.45 1.16
C ASP A 467 -3.11 25.82 0.69
N PRO A 468 -4.28 26.20 1.25
CA PRO A 468 -5.53 25.57 0.91
C PRO A 468 -5.94 25.75 -0.55
N MET A 469 -5.56 26.87 -1.18
CA MET A 469 -5.90 27.13 -2.58
C MET A 469 -5.14 26.17 -3.51
N ALA A 470 -3.86 25.97 -3.23
CA ALA A 470 -3.02 25.01 -3.97
C ALA A 470 -3.50 23.56 -3.77
N GLU A 471 -3.84 23.17 -2.52
CA GLU A 471 -4.41 21.84 -2.25
C GLU A 471 -5.73 21.61 -3.00
N TRP A 472 -6.64 22.59 -3.03
CA TRP A 472 -7.92 22.44 -3.74
C TRP A 472 -7.73 22.32 -5.26
N GLN A 473 -6.79 23.07 -5.81
CA GLN A 473 -6.46 22.94 -7.24
C GLN A 473 -5.89 21.56 -7.57
N GLN A 474 -5.10 20.99 -6.69
CA GLN A 474 -4.56 19.64 -6.87
C GLN A 474 -5.65 18.55 -6.72
N ILE A 475 -6.61 18.72 -5.79
CA ILE A 475 -7.71 17.76 -5.58
C ILE A 475 -8.72 17.81 -6.72
N TYR A 476 -8.99 18.99 -7.30
CA TYR A 476 -9.97 19.20 -8.36
C TYR A 476 -9.46 18.78 -9.73
#